data_15746f0d9c3cc39b511dc324b3f7437e
#
_entry.id   15746f0d9c3cc39b511dc324b3f7437e
#
_cell.length_a   1.000
_cell.length_b   1.000
_cell.length_c   1.000
_cell.angle_alpha   90.00
_cell.angle_beta   90.00
_cell.angle_gamma   90.00
#
_symmetry.space_group_name_H-M   'P 1'
#
loop_
_entity.id
_entity.type
_entity.pdbx_description
1 polymer ?
#
loop_
_entity_poly.entity_id
_entity_poly.type
_entity_poly.pdbx_seq_one_letter_code
_entity_poly.pdbx_strand_id
1 'polypeptide(L)'
;MKEFIVGFLFSFLFIFISIVAFYFLGRDIWYPYYKKYFIEKDIEPIECPKCPQPKIIERNITIIKKEEENLTSTQRLKRDLADSDFVIYPKKLTLIGLKHERRLEVWGKRDKEWRHIHDYDFTSFSGRLGPKLKEGDRQIPEGIYGISYLNPNSKFHLSMRINYPNKFDKEMAKREKRTNLGGDIMIHGSDVTIGCIPIGDDKIEELYYLAQKVGIENIKVILSPVDFRNMSVNIKDKKHPWYKTLYSKITKEMKPFTSK
;
A
#
# COMPACT_ATOMS: atom_id res chain seq x y z
N MET A 1 -43.32 -35.38 10.58
CA MET A 1 -42.43 -34.36 9.93
C MET A 1 -41.75 -33.43 10.92
N LYS A 2 -42.44 -32.86 11.92
CA LYS A 2 -41.81 -31.90 12.90
C LYS A 2 -40.73 -32.56 13.77
N GLU A 3 -40.90 -33.78 14.22
CA GLU A 3 -39.88 -34.47 15.04
C GLU A 3 -38.63 -34.85 14.30
N PHE A 4 -38.74 -35.15 13.00
CA PHE A 4 -37.57 -35.46 12.14
C PHE A 4 -36.70 -34.20 11.89
N ILE A 5 -37.32 -33.04 11.75
CA ILE A 5 -36.62 -31.76 11.51
C ILE A 5 -35.89 -31.33 12.79
N VAL A 6 -36.52 -31.52 13.96
CA VAL A 6 -35.91 -31.19 15.26
C VAL A 6 -34.69 -32.05 15.54
N GLY A 7 -34.79 -33.38 15.30
CA GLY A 7 -33.63 -34.28 15.46
C GLY A 7 -32.47 -33.96 14.52
N PHE A 8 -32.77 -33.57 13.27
CA PHE A 8 -31.77 -33.20 12.29
C PHE A 8 -31.05 -31.89 12.69
N LEU A 9 -31.78 -30.88 13.19
CA LEU A 9 -31.23 -29.62 13.71
C LEU A 9 -30.34 -29.81 14.94
N PHE A 10 -30.75 -30.68 15.88
CA PHE A 10 -29.93 -31.04 17.04
C PHE A 10 -28.65 -31.77 16.67
N SER A 11 -28.69 -32.64 15.67
CA SER A 11 -27.50 -33.33 15.18
C SER A 11 -26.49 -32.38 14.53
N PHE A 12 -26.96 -31.44 13.70
CA PHE A 12 -26.10 -30.42 13.12
C PHE A 12 -25.49 -29.46 14.16
N LEU A 13 -26.27 -29.06 15.15
CA LEU A 13 -25.80 -28.23 16.25
C LEU A 13 -24.70 -28.92 17.07
N PHE A 14 -24.90 -30.23 17.33
CA PHE A 14 -23.93 -31.03 18.08
C PHE A 14 -22.61 -31.19 17.30
N ILE A 15 -22.67 -31.47 15.99
CA ILE A 15 -21.50 -31.54 15.11
C ILE A 15 -20.77 -30.19 15.07
N PHE A 16 -21.50 -29.08 14.92
CA PHE A 16 -20.92 -27.74 14.89
C PHE A 16 -20.21 -27.39 16.19
N ILE A 17 -20.83 -27.66 17.34
CA ILE A 17 -20.24 -27.43 18.66
C ILE A 17 -18.98 -28.30 18.85
N SER A 18 -19.01 -29.55 18.38
CA SER A 18 -17.86 -30.45 18.46
C SER A 18 -16.70 -30.00 17.59
N ILE A 19 -16.95 -29.46 16.40
CA ILE A 19 -15.92 -28.88 15.51
C ILE A 19 -15.33 -27.62 16.14
N VAL A 20 -16.18 -26.74 16.71
CA VAL A 20 -15.73 -25.52 17.38
C VAL A 20 -14.90 -25.85 18.64
N ALA A 21 -15.37 -26.83 19.45
CA ALA A 21 -14.64 -27.28 20.62
C ALA A 21 -13.30 -27.93 20.24
N PHE A 22 -13.25 -28.75 19.20
CA PHE A 22 -12.01 -29.32 18.67
C PHE A 22 -11.04 -28.26 18.19
N TYR A 23 -11.54 -27.24 17.48
CA TYR A 23 -10.69 -26.16 16.94
C TYR A 23 -10.13 -25.25 18.04
N PHE A 24 -10.93 -24.88 19.03
CA PHE A 24 -10.51 -23.93 20.08
C PHE A 24 -9.90 -24.60 21.32
N LEU A 25 -10.41 -25.73 21.77
CA LEU A 25 -9.92 -26.43 22.96
C LEU A 25 -8.86 -27.47 22.62
N GLY A 26 -8.90 -28.06 21.43
CA GLY A 26 -7.91 -29.03 20.97
C GLY A 26 -6.67 -28.43 20.33
N ARG A 27 -6.67 -27.12 20.05
CA ARG A 27 -5.56 -26.46 19.36
C ARG A 27 -4.22 -26.63 20.08
N ASP A 28 -4.22 -26.52 21.40
CA ASP A 28 -2.99 -26.65 22.19
C ASP A 28 -2.49 -28.10 22.25
N ILE A 29 -3.33 -29.07 21.90
CA ILE A 29 -2.98 -30.49 21.83
C ILE A 29 -2.49 -30.87 20.45
N TRP A 30 -3.26 -30.55 19.37
CA TRP A 30 -2.93 -31.03 18.02
C TRP A 30 -1.97 -30.09 17.25
N TYR A 31 -1.95 -28.77 17.55
CA TYR A 31 -1.07 -27.84 16.85
C TYR A 31 0.42 -28.10 17.03
N PRO A 32 0.92 -28.50 18.21
CA PRO A 32 2.31 -28.92 18.36
C PRO A 32 2.67 -30.15 17.52
N TYR A 33 1.74 -31.13 17.39
CA TYR A 33 1.94 -32.29 16.52
C TYR A 33 1.92 -31.91 15.04
N TYR A 34 0.98 -31.04 14.63
CA TYR A 34 0.92 -30.54 13.26
C TYR A 34 2.20 -29.77 12.91
N LYS A 35 2.64 -28.89 13.79
CA LYS A 35 3.90 -28.14 13.63
C LYS A 35 5.10 -29.07 13.47
N LYS A 36 5.23 -30.05 14.33
CA LYS A 36 6.32 -31.02 14.33
C LYS A 36 6.33 -31.90 13.06
N TYR A 37 5.16 -32.36 12.58
CA TYR A 37 5.07 -33.30 11.47
C TYR A 37 5.00 -32.65 10.09
N PHE A 38 4.43 -31.46 9.97
CA PHE A 38 4.18 -30.80 8.69
C PHE A 38 5.01 -29.54 8.45
N ILE A 39 5.51 -28.88 9.49
CA ILE A 39 6.28 -27.66 9.37
C ILE A 39 7.77 -27.89 9.64
N GLU A 40 8.10 -28.76 10.58
CA GLU A 40 9.51 -28.99 11.01
C GLU A 40 10.19 -30.17 10.28
N LYS A 41 9.48 -30.96 9.47
CA LYS A 41 10.01 -32.20 8.90
C LYS A 41 10.92 -32.03 7.67
N ASP A 42 10.98 -30.87 7.07
CA ASP A 42 11.74 -30.66 5.83
C ASP A 42 12.87 -29.63 5.90
N ILE A 43 13.29 -29.26 7.11
CA ILE A 43 14.44 -28.37 7.23
C ILE A 43 15.52 -29.07 8.06
N GLU A 44 16.28 -29.95 7.42
CA GLU A 44 17.63 -30.23 7.96
C GLU A 44 18.42 -28.92 7.93
N PRO A 45 19.02 -28.51 9.06
CA PRO A 45 19.85 -27.31 9.06
C PRO A 45 21.01 -27.53 8.08
N ILE A 46 21.02 -26.81 6.98
CA ILE A 46 22.18 -26.75 6.11
C ILE A 46 23.27 -26.08 6.94
N GLU A 47 24.17 -26.87 7.51
CA GLU A 47 25.39 -26.37 8.13
C GLU A 47 26.23 -25.70 7.05
N CYS A 48 26.15 -24.38 6.99
CA CYS A 48 27.04 -23.59 6.14
C CYS A 48 28.30 -23.22 6.94
N PRO A 49 29.44 -23.87 6.70
CA PRO A 49 30.67 -23.62 7.49
C PRO A 49 31.21 -22.20 7.37
N LYS A 50 30.68 -21.39 6.43
CA LYS A 50 31.07 -20.01 6.16
C LYS A 50 29.97 -19.00 6.44
N CYS A 51 28.80 -19.42 6.96
CA CYS A 51 27.75 -18.47 7.31
C CYS A 51 28.11 -17.68 8.57
N PRO A 52 27.93 -16.36 8.59
CA PRO A 52 28.10 -15.56 9.80
C PRO A 52 27.20 -16.09 10.91
N GLN A 53 27.73 -16.16 12.14
CA GLN A 53 26.98 -16.64 13.29
C GLN A 53 25.75 -15.77 13.53
N PRO A 54 24.58 -16.34 13.90
CA PRO A 54 23.32 -15.59 14.08
C PRO A 54 23.46 -14.36 14.98
N LYS A 55 24.24 -14.43 16.05
CA LYS A 55 24.52 -13.29 16.94
C LYS A 55 25.26 -12.14 16.24
N ILE A 56 26.10 -12.42 15.24
CA ILE A 56 26.81 -11.40 14.45
C ILE A 56 25.85 -10.74 13.51
N ILE A 57 24.95 -11.51 12.90
CA ILE A 57 23.90 -10.99 12.00
C ILE A 57 22.96 -10.09 12.78
N GLU A 58 22.44 -10.52 13.92
CA GLU A 58 21.55 -9.72 14.78
C GLU A 58 22.22 -8.43 15.26
N ARG A 59 23.51 -8.51 15.67
CA ARG A 59 24.28 -7.34 16.09
C ARG A 59 24.47 -6.35 14.94
N ASN A 60 24.80 -6.82 13.75
CA ASN A 60 24.97 -5.98 12.57
C ASN A 60 23.65 -5.33 12.15
N ILE A 61 22.55 -6.07 12.16
CA ILE A 61 21.21 -5.54 11.90
C ILE A 61 20.83 -4.45 12.91
N THR A 62 21.16 -4.66 14.19
CA THR A 62 20.88 -3.69 15.25
C THR A 62 21.71 -2.42 15.08
N ILE A 63 22.99 -2.54 14.70
CA ILE A 63 23.86 -1.39 14.43
C ILE A 63 23.35 -0.60 13.23
N ILE A 64 23.03 -1.28 12.13
CA ILE A 64 22.49 -0.64 10.92
C ILE A 64 21.18 0.09 11.24
N LYS A 65 20.25 -0.53 11.95
CA LYS A 65 18.99 0.12 12.38
C LYS A 65 19.26 1.35 13.25
N LYS A 66 20.20 1.28 14.18
CA LYS A 66 20.54 2.41 15.05
C LYS A 66 21.24 3.55 14.31
N GLU A 67 22.03 3.25 13.27
CA GLU A 67 22.61 4.26 12.39
C GLU A 67 21.51 4.93 11.52
N GLU A 68 20.54 4.17 11.04
CA GLU A 68 19.38 4.69 10.31
C GLU A 68 18.50 5.63 11.14
N GLU A 69 18.26 5.29 12.42
CA GLU A 69 17.50 6.13 13.36
C GLU A 69 18.16 7.49 13.64
N ASN A 70 19.48 7.60 13.43
CA ASN A 70 20.22 8.84 13.66
C ASN A 70 20.30 9.76 12.41
N LEU A 71 19.84 9.29 11.25
CA LEU A 71 19.85 10.12 10.04
C LEU A 71 18.68 11.09 10.01
N THR A 72 18.93 12.32 9.61
CA THR A 72 17.85 13.28 9.28
C THR A 72 17.11 12.84 8.02
N SER A 73 15.85 13.28 7.84
CA SER A 73 15.03 13.01 6.64
C SER A 73 15.78 13.36 5.34
N THR A 74 16.52 14.46 5.34
CA THR A 74 17.34 14.86 4.18
C THR A 74 18.52 13.91 3.93
N GLN A 75 19.14 13.38 4.97
CA GLN A 75 20.26 12.44 4.85
C GLN A 75 19.77 11.08 4.33
N ARG A 76 18.64 10.56 4.86
CA ARG A 76 18.00 9.35 4.35
C ARG A 76 17.64 9.48 2.88
N LEU A 77 16.96 10.57 2.50
CA LEU A 77 16.62 10.82 1.10
C LEU A 77 17.86 10.88 0.18
N LYS A 78 18.95 11.54 0.61
CA LYS A 78 20.18 11.59 -0.19
C LYS A 78 20.81 10.21 -0.39
N ARG A 79 20.79 9.37 0.64
CA ARG A 79 21.23 7.98 0.55
C ARG A 79 20.38 7.21 -0.49
N ASP A 80 19.05 7.26 -0.37
CA ASP A 80 18.13 6.53 -1.24
C ASP A 80 18.27 6.99 -2.72
N LEU A 81 18.51 8.28 -2.93
CA LEU A 81 18.82 8.82 -4.25
C LEU A 81 20.16 8.28 -4.79
N ALA A 82 21.20 8.24 -3.96
CA ALA A 82 22.50 7.70 -4.35
C ALA A 82 22.42 6.20 -4.67
N ASP A 83 21.72 5.42 -3.84
CA ASP A 83 21.49 3.97 -4.04
C ASP A 83 20.70 3.68 -5.33
N SER A 84 19.93 4.66 -5.80
CA SER A 84 19.18 4.60 -7.07
C SER A 84 19.90 5.28 -8.24
N ASP A 85 21.20 5.52 -8.10
CA ASP A 85 22.07 6.15 -9.10
C ASP A 85 21.72 7.63 -9.42
N PHE A 86 21.09 8.36 -8.50
CA PHE A 86 20.85 9.78 -8.66
C PHE A 86 21.94 10.63 -7.98
N VAL A 87 22.81 11.26 -8.77
CA VAL A 87 23.80 12.24 -8.29
C VAL A 87 23.12 13.58 -7.96
N ILE A 88 22.06 13.90 -8.68
CA ILE A 88 21.20 15.08 -8.51
C ILE A 88 19.74 14.67 -8.44
N TYR A 89 18.87 15.56 -7.98
CA TYR A 89 17.43 15.28 -7.95
C TYR A 89 16.88 14.95 -9.34
N PRO A 90 15.96 13.95 -9.45
CA PRO A 90 15.34 13.60 -10.72
C PRO A 90 14.51 14.77 -11.26
N LYS A 91 14.46 14.91 -12.59
CA LYS A 91 13.66 15.96 -13.24
C LYS A 91 12.16 15.65 -13.24
N LYS A 92 11.77 14.40 -13.03
CA LYS A 92 10.37 13.95 -12.93
C LYS A 92 10.24 12.87 -11.90
N LEU A 93 9.12 12.88 -11.17
CA LEU A 93 8.73 11.83 -10.24
C LEU A 93 7.44 11.17 -10.67
N THR A 94 7.32 9.90 -10.33
CA THR A 94 6.02 9.20 -10.29
C THR A 94 5.89 8.53 -8.92
N LEU A 95 4.80 8.84 -8.23
CA LEU A 95 4.40 8.20 -6.99
C LEU A 95 3.34 7.16 -7.34
N ILE A 96 3.53 5.90 -6.93
CA ILE A 96 2.58 4.82 -7.20
C ILE A 96 2.04 4.31 -5.87
N GLY A 97 0.80 4.69 -5.54
CA GLY A 97 0.10 4.21 -4.36
C GLY A 97 -0.67 2.93 -4.67
N LEU A 98 -0.29 1.85 -4.01
CA LEU A 98 -0.86 0.50 -4.14
C LEU A 98 -1.74 0.24 -2.92
N LYS A 99 -3.07 0.28 -3.11
CA LYS A 99 -4.04 0.23 -2.00
C LYS A 99 -4.05 -1.13 -1.28
N HIS A 100 -3.96 -2.21 -2.03
CA HIS A 100 -3.96 -3.57 -1.46
C HIS A 100 -2.68 -3.81 -0.64
N GLU A 101 -1.56 -3.45 -1.21
CA GLU A 101 -0.23 -3.60 -0.62
C GLU A 101 0.05 -2.55 0.47
N ARG A 102 -0.77 -1.49 0.55
CA ARG A 102 -0.62 -0.36 1.47
C ARG A 102 0.75 0.30 1.37
N ARG A 103 1.19 0.53 0.14
CA ARG A 103 2.53 1.03 -0.15
C ARG A 103 2.48 2.17 -1.15
N LEU A 104 3.37 3.16 -0.95
CA LEU A 104 3.63 4.26 -1.88
C LEU A 104 5.05 4.10 -2.41
N GLU A 105 5.18 3.74 -3.67
CA GLU A 105 6.46 3.66 -4.35
C GLU A 105 6.86 5.03 -4.90
N VAL A 106 8.13 5.37 -4.82
CA VAL A 106 8.72 6.60 -5.37
C VAL A 106 9.65 6.25 -6.51
N TRP A 107 9.36 6.77 -7.69
CA TRP A 107 10.11 6.54 -8.92
C TRP A 107 10.62 7.85 -9.50
N GLY A 108 11.93 7.95 -9.73
CA GLY A 108 12.58 9.08 -10.39
C GLY A 108 12.89 8.78 -11.85
N LYS A 109 12.79 9.79 -12.71
CA LYS A 109 13.19 9.64 -14.11
C LYS A 109 14.64 10.05 -14.30
N ARG A 110 15.48 9.10 -14.74
CA ARG A 110 16.86 9.30 -15.15
C ARG A 110 16.94 9.06 -16.66
N ASP A 111 17.30 10.11 -17.41
CA ASP A 111 17.32 10.09 -18.86
C ASP A 111 15.99 9.59 -19.45
N LYS A 112 15.97 8.41 -20.06
CA LYS A 112 14.76 7.79 -20.63
C LYS A 112 14.12 6.74 -19.72
N GLU A 113 14.80 6.32 -18.63
CA GLU A 113 14.38 5.22 -17.75
C GLU A 113 13.81 5.72 -16.44
N TRP A 114 12.91 4.93 -15.84
CA TRP A 114 12.45 5.11 -14.50
C TRP A 114 13.28 4.25 -13.55
N ARG A 115 13.75 4.85 -12.46
CA ARG A 115 14.48 4.18 -11.39
C ARG A 115 13.66 4.25 -10.12
N HIS A 116 13.54 3.13 -9.44
CA HIS A 116 12.94 3.05 -8.12
C HIS A 116 13.86 3.73 -7.11
N ILE A 117 13.29 4.61 -6.26
CA ILE A 117 14.03 5.34 -5.25
C ILE A 117 13.74 4.74 -3.87
N HIS A 118 12.47 4.68 -3.47
CA HIS A 118 12.07 4.21 -2.15
C HIS A 118 10.62 3.74 -2.13
N ASP A 119 10.28 2.94 -1.10
CA ASP A 119 8.92 2.52 -0.77
C ASP A 119 8.54 3.02 0.62
N TYR A 120 7.38 3.65 0.74
CA TYR A 120 6.80 4.06 2.01
C TYR A 120 5.54 3.25 2.29
N ASP A 121 5.48 2.58 3.44
CA ASP A 121 4.26 1.93 3.88
C ASP A 121 3.21 2.96 4.31
N PHE A 122 1.93 2.69 4.03
CA PHE A 122 0.85 3.46 4.61
C PHE A 122 0.77 3.15 6.11
N THR A 123 0.86 4.16 6.95
CA THR A 123 0.73 4.00 8.41
C THR A 123 -0.69 3.64 8.84
N SER A 124 -1.68 3.95 8.01
CA SER A 124 -3.09 3.59 8.20
C SER A 124 -3.81 3.50 6.85
N PHE A 125 -4.97 2.86 6.85
CA PHE A 125 -5.77 2.69 5.63
C PHE A 125 -7.26 2.83 5.94
N SER A 126 -8.00 3.49 5.05
CA SER A 126 -9.45 3.59 5.12
C SER A 126 -10.12 3.25 3.79
N GLY A 127 -11.37 2.83 3.86
CA GLY A 127 -12.13 2.43 2.70
C GLY A 127 -11.86 0.99 2.26
N ARG A 128 -12.00 0.74 0.95
CA ARG A 128 -11.86 -0.57 0.31
C ARG A 128 -11.23 -0.40 -1.08
N LEU A 129 -10.95 -1.49 -1.77
CA LEU A 129 -10.58 -1.41 -3.19
C LEU A 129 -11.77 -0.91 -4.00
N GLY A 130 -11.51 -0.06 -4.96
CA GLY A 130 -12.47 0.66 -5.79
C GLY A 130 -12.25 2.17 -5.74
N PRO A 131 -12.66 2.91 -6.79
CA PRO A 131 -12.54 4.35 -6.87
C PRO A 131 -13.36 5.09 -5.80
N LYS A 132 -12.95 6.30 -5.48
CA LYS A 132 -13.74 7.23 -4.67
C LYS A 132 -14.91 7.77 -5.50
N LEU A 133 -16.13 7.72 -4.95
CA LEU A 133 -17.34 8.11 -5.65
C LEU A 133 -18.00 9.35 -5.09
N LYS A 134 -17.89 9.61 -3.79
CA LYS A 134 -18.55 10.72 -3.11
C LYS A 134 -17.77 11.20 -1.90
N GLU A 135 -18.08 12.39 -1.45
CA GLU A 135 -17.60 12.90 -0.17
C GLU A 135 -18.02 11.99 0.99
N GLY A 136 -17.16 11.85 1.99
CA GLY A 136 -17.44 11.05 3.19
C GLY A 136 -17.44 9.52 2.99
N ASP A 137 -17.14 9.01 1.78
CA ASP A 137 -17.07 7.55 1.53
C ASP A 137 -15.81 6.88 2.08
N ARG A 138 -14.91 7.66 2.68
CA ARG A 138 -13.62 7.23 3.26
C ARG A 138 -12.70 6.50 2.31
N GLN A 139 -12.92 6.67 0.99
CA GLN A 139 -12.12 6.01 -0.04
C GLN A 139 -10.89 6.82 -0.40
N ILE A 140 -9.75 6.16 -0.48
CA ILE A 140 -8.61 6.64 -1.25
C ILE A 140 -9.01 6.54 -2.73
N PRO A 141 -8.92 7.62 -3.53
CA PRO A 141 -9.28 7.56 -4.95
C PRO A 141 -8.35 6.60 -5.71
N GLU A 142 -8.81 6.14 -6.87
CA GLU A 142 -8.00 5.36 -7.81
C GLU A 142 -7.96 6.07 -9.15
N GLY A 143 -6.77 6.25 -9.71
CA GLY A 143 -6.62 7.02 -10.93
C GLY A 143 -5.21 7.55 -11.16
N ILE A 144 -5.09 8.49 -12.10
CA ILE A 144 -3.85 9.15 -12.48
C ILE A 144 -4.00 10.63 -12.14
N TYR A 145 -3.17 11.12 -11.25
CA TYR A 145 -3.26 12.45 -10.66
C TYR A 145 -1.91 13.18 -10.78
N GLY A 146 -1.88 14.40 -10.31
CA GLY A 146 -0.68 15.19 -10.03
C GLY A 146 -0.77 15.78 -8.63
N ILE A 147 0.30 16.45 -8.19
CA ILE A 147 0.31 17.23 -6.96
C ILE A 147 -0.18 18.64 -7.30
N SER A 148 -1.12 19.15 -6.54
CA SER A 148 -1.69 20.50 -6.74
C SER A 148 -1.22 21.53 -5.72
N TYR A 149 -0.74 21.08 -4.55
CA TYR A 149 -0.31 21.95 -3.47
C TYR A 149 0.57 21.23 -2.46
N LEU A 150 1.60 21.90 -1.99
CA LEU A 150 2.43 21.49 -0.86
C LEU A 150 2.05 22.32 0.36
N ASN A 151 1.53 21.68 1.41
CA ASN A 151 1.09 22.34 2.63
C ASN A 151 2.12 22.17 3.76
N PRO A 152 2.88 23.23 4.09
CA PRO A 152 3.83 23.18 5.20
C PRO A 152 3.17 23.32 6.58
N ASN A 153 1.92 23.76 6.63
CA ASN A 153 1.17 24.00 7.88
C ASN A 153 0.02 23.00 8.03
N SER A 154 0.27 21.75 7.67
CA SER A 154 -0.72 20.69 7.79
C SER A 154 -0.92 20.28 9.26
N LYS A 155 -2.19 19.99 9.64
CA LYS A 155 -2.51 19.38 10.94
C LYS A 155 -1.90 17.98 11.12
N PHE A 156 -1.43 17.38 10.03
CA PHE A 156 -0.80 16.07 9.98
C PHE A 156 0.68 16.21 9.61
N HIS A 157 1.38 17.11 10.30
CA HIS A 157 2.78 17.49 10.12
C HIS A 157 3.02 18.22 8.80
N LEU A 158 3.19 17.53 7.69
CA LEU A 158 3.26 18.06 6.32
C LEU A 158 2.23 17.34 5.44
N SER A 159 1.81 17.98 4.33
CA SER A 159 0.96 17.29 3.37
C SER A 159 1.12 17.77 1.93
N MET A 160 0.84 16.87 1.00
CA MET A 160 0.87 17.09 -0.44
C MET A 160 -0.51 16.77 -1.01
N ARG A 161 -1.23 17.79 -1.51
CA ARG A 161 -2.57 17.61 -2.06
C ARG A 161 -2.51 17.07 -3.49
N ILE A 162 -3.18 15.95 -3.77
CA ILE A 162 -3.39 15.49 -5.13
C ILE A 162 -4.55 16.27 -5.79
N ASN A 163 -4.58 16.30 -7.12
CA ASN A 163 -5.59 17.05 -7.88
C ASN A 163 -6.90 16.25 -8.08
N TYR A 164 -7.32 15.50 -7.05
CA TYR A 164 -8.64 14.87 -7.03
C TYR A 164 -9.73 15.89 -6.69
N PRO A 165 -10.94 15.88 -7.34
CA PRO A 165 -11.27 15.06 -8.51
C PRO A 165 -10.69 15.67 -9.80
N ASN A 166 -10.07 14.81 -10.63
CA ASN A 166 -9.52 15.19 -11.91
C ASN A 166 -10.61 15.24 -13.03
N LYS A 167 -10.20 15.46 -14.28
CA LYS A 167 -11.11 15.51 -15.42
C LYS A 167 -11.88 14.20 -15.61
N PHE A 168 -11.21 13.06 -15.47
CA PHE A 168 -11.85 11.74 -15.61
C PHE A 168 -12.89 11.51 -14.52
N ASP A 169 -12.57 11.80 -13.25
CA ASP A 169 -13.50 11.66 -12.13
C ASP A 169 -14.77 12.48 -12.35
N LYS A 170 -14.60 13.74 -12.79
CA LYS A 170 -15.71 14.66 -13.08
C LYS A 170 -16.58 14.18 -14.25
N GLU A 171 -15.96 13.65 -15.32
CA GLU A 171 -16.69 13.08 -16.45
C GLU A 171 -17.54 11.87 -16.04
N MET A 172 -16.96 10.94 -15.27
CA MET A 172 -17.68 9.76 -14.80
C MET A 172 -18.80 10.14 -13.82
N ALA A 173 -18.55 11.09 -12.95
CA ALA A 173 -19.58 11.63 -12.05
C ALA A 173 -20.75 12.25 -12.82
N LYS A 174 -20.45 13.05 -13.86
CA LYS A 174 -21.49 13.67 -14.70
C LYS A 174 -22.37 12.62 -15.40
N ARG A 175 -21.75 11.54 -15.93
CA ARG A 175 -22.49 10.43 -16.57
C ARG A 175 -23.43 9.72 -15.59
N GLU A 176 -23.03 9.62 -14.33
CA GLU A 176 -23.77 8.95 -13.27
C GLU A 176 -24.61 9.92 -12.42
N LYS A 177 -24.69 11.20 -12.82
CA LYS A 177 -25.42 12.26 -12.10
C LYS A 177 -24.99 12.43 -10.64
N ARG A 178 -23.70 12.16 -10.33
CA ARG A 178 -23.10 12.40 -9.01
C ARG A 178 -22.58 13.83 -8.92
N THR A 179 -22.93 14.56 -7.88
CA THR A 179 -22.61 15.99 -7.72
C THR A 179 -21.57 16.26 -6.65
N ASN A 180 -21.61 15.53 -5.54
CA ASN A 180 -20.70 15.73 -4.41
C ASN A 180 -19.58 14.68 -4.40
N LEU A 181 -18.46 14.97 -5.08
CA LEU A 181 -17.31 14.06 -5.15
C LEU A 181 -16.38 14.18 -3.96
N GLY A 182 -16.45 15.29 -3.25
CA GLY A 182 -15.46 15.68 -2.24
C GLY A 182 -14.15 16.16 -2.87
N GLY A 183 -13.12 16.31 -2.05
CA GLY A 183 -11.81 16.82 -2.42
C GLY A 183 -10.81 16.63 -1.30
N ASP A 184 -9.75 17.44 -1.30
CA ASP A 184 -8.72 17.51 -0.24
C ASP A 184 -8.11 16.15 0.14
N ILE A 185 -7.79 15.36 -0.88
CA ILE A 185 -7.06 14.12 -0.71
C ILE A 185 -5.57 14.44 -0.64
N MET A 186 -4.94 14.00 0.45
CA MET A 186 -3.55 14.33 0.78
C MET A 186 -2.70 13.05 0.90
N ILE A 187 -1.44 13.15 0.51
CA ILE A 187 -0.35 12.34 1.04
C ILE A 187 0.20 13.12 2.22
N HIS A 188 0.30 12.54 3.43
CA HIS A 188 0.61 13.31 4.64
C HIS A 188 1.33 12.48 5.71
N GLY A 189 1.84 13.15 6.72
CA GLY A 189 2.38 12.54 7.94
C GLY A 189 1.29 11.94 8.83
N SER A 190 1.65 11.65 10.10
CA SER A 190 0.76 11.01 11.05
C SER A 190 0.32 9.57 10.63
N ASP A 191 -0.65 9.02 11.36
CA ASP A 191 -1.12 7.63 11.22
C ASP A 191 -2.64 7.50 11.10
N VAL A 192 -3.35 8.61 10.86
CA VAL A 192 -4.82 8.63 10.79
C VAL A 192 -5.31 8.98 9.39
N THR A 193 -6.41 8.35 8.96
CA THR A 193 -6.99 8.65 7.65
C THR A 193 -8.49 8.39 7.58
N ILE A 194 -9.17 9.19 6.75
CA ILE A 194 -10.55 9.01 6.29
C ILE A 194 -10.67 9.14 4.76
N GLY A 195 -9.62 8.73 4.05
CA GLY A 195 -9.56 8.78 2.57
C GLY A 195 -8.27 9.40 2.01
N CYS A 196 -7.35 9.85 2.89
CA CYS A 196 -6.00 10.31 2.55
C CYS A 196 -4.98 9.16 2.61
N ILE A 197 -3.72 9.46 2.32
CA ILE A 197 -2.61 8.52 2.25
C ILE A 197 -1.57 8.93 3.30
N PRO A 198 -1.66 8.40 4.55
CA PRO A 198 -0.70 8.68 5.59
C PRO A 198 0.54 7.79 5.42
N ILE A 199 1.73 8.37 5.52
CA ILE A 199 3.02 7.66 5.41
C ILE A 199 3.94 7.90 6.62
N GLY A 200 3.45 8.65 7.64
CA GLY A 200 4.21 9.00 8.84
C GLY A 200 5.07 10.26 8.66
N ASP A 201 5.44 10.87 9.80
CA ASP A 201 6.06 12.19 9.82
C ASP A 201 7.44 12.21 9.15
N ASP A 202 8.33 11.32 9.51
CA ASP A 202 9.68 11.24 8.93
C ASP A 202 9.67 11.02 7.41
N LYS A 203 8.73 10.19 6.94
CA LYS A 203 8.59 9.82 5.54
C LYS A 203 8.02 10.96 4.69
N ILE A 204 7.02 11.68 5.24
CA ILE A 204 6.47 12.83 4.53
C ILE A 204 7.49 13.97 4.45
N GLU A 205 8.40 14.13 5.41
CA GLU A 205 9.48 15.11 5.33
C GLU A 205 10.40 14.82 4.14
N GLU A 206 10.81 13.57 3.97
CA GLU A 206 11.64 13.13 2.85
C GLU A 206 10.95 13.40 1.51
N LEU A 207 9.70 12.94 1.38
CA LEU A 207 8.92 13.06 0.15
C LEU A 207 8.57 14.52 -0.17
N TYR A 208 8.23 15.30 0.85
CA TYR A 208 7.91 16.71 0.71
C TYR A 208 9.13 17.52 0.25
N TYR A 209 10.29 17.28 0.85
CA TYR A 209 11.55 17.91 0.44
C TYR A 209 11.92 17.52 -1.00
N LEU A 210 11.79 16.25 -1.36
CA LEU A 210 11.99 15.79 -2.73
C LEU A 210 11.04 16.49 -3.71
N ALA A 211 9.76 16.60 -3.35
CA ALA A 211 8.75 17.29 -4.16
C ALA A 211 9.06 18.77 -4.37
N GLN A 212 9.59 19.45 -3.34
CA GLN A 212 10.04 20.85 -3.48
C GLN A 212 11.21 20.98 -4.46
N LYS A 213 12.16 20.01 -4.44
CA LYS A 213 13.34 20.04 -5.34
C LYS A 213 12.98 19.73 -6.79
N VAL A 214 12.00 18.88 -7.02
CA VAL A 214 11.57 18.45 -8.37
C VAL A 214 10.55 19.41 -8.99
N GLY A 215 9.74 20.07 -8.17
CA GLY A 215 8.59 20.89 -8.59
C GLY A 215 7.33 20.03 -8.79
N ILE A 216 6.20 20.51 -8.25
CA ILE A 216 4.93 19.76 -8.21
C ILE A 216 4.38 19.44 -9.60
N GLU A 217 4.64 20.30 -10.58
CA GLU A 217 4.25 20.14 -11.99
C GLU A 217 4.95 18.96 -12.67
N ASN A 218 6.05 18.49 -12.10
CA ASN A 218 6.84 17.36 -12.59
C ASN A 218 6.51 16.05 -11.85
N ILE A 219 5.48 16.04 -11.00
CA ILE A 219 5.10 14.89 -10.18
C ILE A 219 3.79 14.29 -10.67
N LYS A 220 3.86 13.03 -11.10
CA LYS A 220 2.69 12.21 -11.39
C LYS A 220 2.37 11.34 -10.17
N VAL A 221 1.09 11.12 -9.89
CA VAL A 221 0.60 10.20 -8.86
C VAL A 221 -0.32 9.18 -9.51
N ILE A 222 -0.01 7.90 -9.38
CA ILE A 222 -0.83 6.78 -9.83
C ILE A 222 -1.36 6.10 -8.56
N LEU A 223 -2.69 6.07 -8.39
CA LEU A 223 -3.32 5.33 -7.30
C LEU A 223 -4.03 4.11 -7.87
N SER A 224 -3.56 2.94 -7.50
CA SER A 224 -4.01 1.66 -8.02
C SER A 224 -4.66 0.81 -6.92
N PRO A 225 -5.71 0.03 -7.24
CA PRO A 225 -6.27 -0.92 -6.28
C PRO A 225 -5.28 -2.02 -5.87
N VAL A 226 -4.47 -2.48 -6.81
CA VAL A 226 -3.44 -3.52 -6.65
C VAL A 226 -2.26 -3.20 -7.56
N ASP A 227 -1.17 -3.91 -7.41
CA ASP A 227 -0.06 -3.85 -8.37
C ASP A 227 -0.44 -4.57 -9.67
N PHE A 228 -0.89 -3.81 -10.67
CA PHE A 228 -1.26 -4.34 -11.98
C PHE A 228 -0.08 -4.86 -12.82
N ARG A 229 1.15 -4.75 -12.35
CA ARG A 229 2.32 -5.39 -12.98
C ARG A 229 2.34 -6.90 -12.69
N ASN A 230 1.82 -7.30 -11.52
CA ASN A 230 1.86 -8.67 -11.00
C ASN A 230 0.48 -9.28 -10.76
N MET A 231 -0.57 -8.46 -10.66
CA MET A 231 -1.91 -8.87 -10.27
C MET A 231 -2.97 -8.36 -11.23
N SER A 232 -4.11 -9.02 -11.26
CA SER A 232 -5.30 -8.56 -11.96
C SER A 232 -6.50 -8.50 -11.02
N VAL A 233 -7.41 -7.53 -11.23
CA VAL A 233 -8.66 -7.44 -10.48
C VAL A 233 -9.81 -7.88 -11.35
N ASN A 234 -10.59 -8.85 -10.87
CA ASN A 234 -11.84 -9.24 -11.52
C ASN A 234 -12.93 -8.22 -11.17
N ILE A 235 -13.25 -7.36 -12.12
CA ILE A 235 -14.25 -6.32 -11.95
C ILE A 235 -15.64 -6.93 -12.15
N LYS A 236 -16.32 -7.25 -11.06
CA LYS A 236 -17.70 -7.71 -11.05
C LYS A 236 -18.73 -6.58 -10.92
N ASP A 237 -18.28 -5.34 -10.82
CA ASP A 237 -19.17 -4.18 -10.66
C ASP A 237 -19.89 -3.86 -11.96
N LYS A 238 -21.18 -4.23 -12.03
CA LYS A 238 -22.06 -3.91 -13.16
C LYS A 238 -22.59 -2.48 -13.10
N LYS A 239 -22.58 -1.85 -11.94
CA LYS A 239 -23.12 -0.52 -11.71
C LYS A 239 -22.20 0.56 -12.28
N HIS A 240 -20.89 0.33 -12.25
CA HIS A 240 -19.88 1.30 -12.70
C HIS A 240 -19.00 0.70 -13.81
N PRO A 241 -19.52 0.55 -15.03
CA PRO A 241 -18.79 -0.15 -16.12
C PRO A 241 -17.50 0.55 -16.54
N TRP A 242 -17.33 1.84 -16.19
CA TRP A 242 -16.14 2.61 -16.48
C TRP A 242 -14.90 2.21 -15.64
N TYR A 243 -15.06 1.39 -14.61
CA TYR A 243 -13.91 0.86 -13.85
C TYR A 243 -12.95 0.10 -14.75
N LYS A 244 -13.46 -0.65 -15.74
CA LYS A 244 -12.62 -1.35 -16.73
C LYS A 244 -11.72 -0.39 -17.49
N THR A 245 -12.28 0.75 -17.91
CA THR A 245 -11.54 1.79 -18.65
C THR A 245 -10.50 2.46 -17.73
N LEU A 246 -10.85 2.75 -16.49
CA LEU A 246 -9.94 3.32 -15.51
C LEU A 246 -8.74 2.40 -15.26
N TYR A 247 -9.00 1.13 -14.96
CA TYR A 247 -7.95 0.18 -14.63
C TYR A 247 -7.07 -0.17 -15.85
N SER A 248 -7.63 -0.21 -17.04
CA SER A 248 -6.83 -0.31 -18.26
C SER A 248 -5.87 0.88 -18.44
N LYS A 249 -6.33 2.11 -18.11
CA LYS A 249 -5.45 3.29 -18.12
C LYS A 249 -4.36 3.20 -17.06
N ILE A 250 -4.70 2.83 -15.83
CA ILE A 250 -3.73 2.66 -14.73
C ILE A 250 -2.70 1.60 -15.11
N THR A 251 -3.13 0.43 -15.57
CA THR A 251 -2.22 -0.65 -16.03
C THR A 251 -1.25 -0.16 -17.11
N LYS A 252 -1.75 0.60 -18.09
CA LYS A 252 -0.90 1.16 -19.15
C LYS A 252 0.14 2.13 -18.60
N GLU A 253 -0.26 3.00 -17.68
CA GLU A 253 0.66 3.97 -17.05
C GLU A 253 1.69 3.30 -16.14
N MET A 254 1.38 2.14 -15.56
CA MET A 254 2.31 1.39 -14.70
C MET A 254 3.36 0.58 -15.48
N LYS A 255 3.16 0.29 -16.76
CA LYS A 255 4.09 -0.52 -17.58
C LYS A 255 5.56 -0.08 -17.55
N PRO A 256 5.91 1.23 -17.54
CA PRO A 256 7.31 1.66 -17.52
C PRO A 256 8.05 1.39 -16.20
N PHE A 257 7.31 1.05 -15.13
CA PHE A 257 7.84 0.84 -13.79
C PHE A 257 7.96 -0.66 -13.56
N THR A 258 9.12 -1.23 -13.83
CA THR A 258 9.35 -2.67 -13.62
C THR A 258 9.56 -2.93 -12.14
N SER A 259 8.77 -3.86 -11.55
CA SER A 259 9.05 -4.36 -10.21
C SER A 259 10.46 -4.97 -10.17
N LYS A 260 11.16 -4.70 -9.06
CA LYS A 260 12.43 -5.39 -8.78
C LYS A 260 12.21 -6.89 -8.63
#